data_f7a4f59cf84392f92d026562b71e2e6c
#
_entry.id   f7a4f59cf84392f92d026562b71e2e6c
#
_cell.length_a   1.000
_cell.length_b   1.000
_cell.length_c   1.000
_cell.angle_alpha   90.00
_cell.angle_beta   90.00
_cell.angle_gamma   90.00
#
_symmetry.space_group_name_H-M   'P 1'
#
loop_
_entity.id
_entity.type
_entity.pdbx_description
1 polymer ?
#
loop_
_entity_poly.entity_id
_entity_poly.type
_entity_poly.pdbx_seq_one_letter_code
_entity_poly.pdbx_strand_id
1 'polypeptide(L)'
;MKHMIKKLVSFAKEKKKTKKKTKKEVEEETKEVSEDKSEEINQEDQNPPVDVRTLLQGAMEEMESRTMLLQGEVNEEKAGEILSGFLALAELKPPRQELKEGEMPYDPVTLYISTYGGSADEMFGLFDIMNNCKKSCVIETVGVGKVMSAGTLLLAAGTKGHRKITRHCRVMLHQVSAGTFGPLFNMTTEIDAIQSLQENYVNAMVSCTNLSKRKLKSLLNERVNVYLSAEEAVEYGLADIII
;
A
#
# COMPACT_ATOMS: atom_id res chain seq x y z
N MET A 1 -11.48 -12.22 20.46
CA MET A 1 -10.31 -13.09 20.41
C MET A 1 -10.59 -14.49 19.84
N LYS A 2 -11.38 -15.37 20.46
CA LYS A 2 -11.63 -16.74 19.95
C LYS A 2 -12.22 -16.84 18.52
N HIS A 3 -12.99 -15.85 18.05
CA HIS A 3 -13.61 -15.87 16.73
C HIS A 3 -12.62 -15.50 15.62
N MET A 4 -11.68 -14.60 15.89
CA MET A 4 -10.64 -14.15 14.98
C MET A 4 -9.58 -15.24 14.75
N ILE A 5 -9.19 -15.95 15.82
CA ILE A 5 -8.27 -17.09 15.71
C ILE A 5 -8.88 -18.22 14.85
N LYS A 6 -10.19 -18.45 14.94
CA LYS A 6 -10.88 -19.42 14.05
C LYS A 6 -10.85 -19.00 12.58
N LYS A 7 -10.98 -17.72 12.25
CA LYS A 7 -10.87 -17.20 10.87
C LYS A 7 -9.45 -17.32 10.32
N LEU A 8 -8.42 -17.00 11.09
CA LEU A 8 -7.02 -17.13 10.69
C LEU A 8 -6.63 -18.61 10.45
N VAL A 9 -7.09 -19.52 11.29
CA VAL A 9 -6.87 -20.97 11.11
C VAL A 9 -7.63 -21.50 9.88
N SER A 10 -8.80 -20.95 9.56
CA SER A 10 -9.56 -21.29 8.34
C SER A 10 -8.81 -20.84 7.09
N PHE A 11 -8.30 -19.60 7.07
CA PHE A 11 -7.56 -19.02 5.94
C PHE A 11 -6.24 -19.78 5.66
N ALA A 12 -5.51 -20.16 6.72
CA ALA A 12 -4.31 -20.96 6.61
C ALA A 12 -4.58 -22.41 6.07
N LYS A 13 -5.75 -22.98 6.39
CA LYS A 13 -6.19 -24.29 5.86
C LYS A 13 -6.59 -24.21 4.38
N GLU A 14 -7.16 -23.10 3.94
CA GLU A 14 -7.55 -22.87 2.55
C GLU A 14 -6.31 -22.69 1.65
N LYS A 15 -5.34 -21.89 2.06
CA LYS A 15 -4.04 -21.76 1.33
C LYS A 15 -3.27 -23.09 1.24
N LYS A 16 -3.35 -23.97 2.26
CA LYS A 16 -2.76 -25.31 2.19
C LYS A 16 -3.50 -26.23 1.21
N LYS A 17 -4.83 -26.10 1.06
CA LYS A 17 -5.60 -26.90 0.08
C LYS A 17 -5.29 -26.49 -1.35
N THR A 18 -5.14 -25.19 -1.62
CA THR A 18 -4.79 -24.65 -2.95
C THR A 18 -3.38 -25.10 -3.37
N LYS A 19 -2.38 -25.00 -2.48
CA LYS A 19 -1.02 -25.50 -2.75
C LYS A 19 -0.97 -27.02 -2.98
N LYS A 20 -1.84 -27.79 -2.33
CA LYS A 20 -1.88 -29.25 -2.51
C LYS A 20 -2.53 -29.65 -3.83
N LYS A 21 -3.47 -28.82 -4.35
CA LYS A 21 -4.11 -29.04 -5.65
C LYS A 21 -3.15 -28.75 -6.80
N THR A 22 -2.41 -27.64 -6.74
CA THR A 22 -1.38 -27.28 -7.74
C THR A 22 -0.24 -28.30 -7.80
N LYS A 23 0.16 -28.87 -6.64
CA LYS A 23 1.20 -29.89 -6.59
C LYS A 23 0.75 -31.23 -7.22
N LYS A 24 -0.55 -31.56 -7.12
CA LYS A 24 -1.10 -32.77 -7.71
C LYS A 24 -1.26 -32.67 -9.24
N GLU A 25 -1.60 -31.48 -9.75
CA GLU A 25 -1.72 -31.25 -11.20
C GLU A 25 -0.34 -31.25 -11.88
N VAL A 26 0.71 -30.77 -11.21
CA VAL A 26 2.10 -30.82 -11.70
C VAL A 26 2.68 -32.26 -11.64
N GLU A 27 2.24 -33.11 -10.67
CA GLU A 27 2.67 -34.51 -10.57
C GLU A 27 1.99 -35.42 -11.58
N GLU A 28 0.81 -35.06 -12.10
CA GLU A 28 0.15 -35.85 -13.17
C GLU A 28 0.73 -35.51 -14.57
N GLU A 29 1.16 -34.31 -14.85
CA GLU A 29 1.84 -33.93 -16.10
C GLU A 29 3.26 -34.49 -16.24
N THR A 30 3.94 -34.82 -15.14
CA THR A 30 5.30 -35.39 -15.17
C THR A 30 5.35 -36.91 -15.26
N LYS A 31 4.21 -37.62 -15.21
CA LYS A 31 4.17 -39.08 -15.31
C LYS A 31 4.06 -39.64 -16.72
N GLU A 32 3.86 -38.79 -17.74
CA GLU A 32 3.80 -39.25 -19.14
C GLU A 32 5.14 -39.21 -19.91
N VAL A 33 6.25 -38.74 -19.27
CA VAL A 33 7.57 -38.71 -19.90
C VAL A 33 8.62 -39.28 -18.96
N SER A 34 8.73 -40.59 -18.87
CA SER A 34 9.96 -41.36 -18.67
C SER A 34 9.70 -42.77 -18.08
N GLU A 35 9.44 -43.73 -18.93
CA GLU A 35 9.95 -45.08 -18.72
C GLU A 35 11.35 -45.10 -19.37
N ASP A 36 12.39 -45.00 -18.62
CA ASP A 36 13.59 -45.84 -18.63
C ASP A 36 14.69 -45.35 -17.68
N LYS A 37 15.27 -46.32 -16.95
CA LYS A 37 16.47 -46.31 -16.11
C LYS A 37 16.29 -46.15 -14.61
N SER A 38 16.26 -47.38 -14.01
CA SER A 38 16.63 -47.68 -12.66
C SER A 38 18.06 -47.27 -12.31
N GLU A 39 18.23 -46.46 -11.25
CA GLU A 39 19.34 -46.59 -10.30
C GLU A 39 18.92 -45.95 -8.98
N GLU A 40 19.00 -46.75 -7.92
CA GLU A 40 18.72 -46.38 -6.53
C GLU A 40 19.65 -45.30 -6.05
N ILE A 41 19.09 -44.19 -5.58
CA ILE A 41 19.75 -43.33 -4.58
C ILE A 41 18.74 -43.02 -3.48
N ASN A 42 18.87 -43.78 -2.36
CA ASN A 42 18.32 -43.37 -1.07
C ASN A 42 18.94 -42.06 -0.63
N GLN A 43 18.21 -40.96 -0.73
CA GLN A 43 18.46 -39.78 0.06
C GLN A 43 17.19 -39.49 0.87
N GLU A 44 17.27 -39.85 2.15
CA GLU A 44 16.36 -39.35 3.17
C GLU A 44 16.33 -37.83 3.10
N ASP A 45 15.16 -37.30 2.85
CA ASP A 45 14.86 -35.86 2.88
C ASP A 45 15.03 -35.36 4.33
N GLN A 46 16.28 -35.02 4.70
CA GLN A 46 16.62 -34.37 5.96
C GLN A 46 16.31 -32.88 5.90
N ASN A 47 15.04 -32.54 5.66
CA ASN A 47 14.56 -31.24 6.08
C ASN A 47 14.29 -31.31 7.59
N PRO A 48 15.00 -30.56 8.41
CA PRO A 48 14.74 -30.54 9.85
C PRO A 48 13.27 -30.13 10.06
N PRO A 49 12.58 -30.71 11.06
CA PRO A 49 11.21 -30.36 11.35
C PRO A 49 11.12 -28.85 11.55
N VAL A 50 10.35 -28.18 10.70
CA VAL A 50 10.17 -26.72 10.81
C VAL A 50 9.50 -26.45 12.17
N ASP A 51 10.27 -25.86 13.06
CA ASP A 51 9.79 -25.52 14.39
C ASP A 51 8.68 -24.47 14.25
N VAL A 52 7.48 -24.90 14.60
CA VAL A 52 6.28 -24.03 14.58
C VAL A 52 6.47 -22.79 15.44
N ARG A 53 7.33 -22.85 16.47
CA ARG A 53 7.69 -21.69 17.31
C ARG A 53 8.50 -20.68 16.51
N THR A 54 9.48 -21.10 15.71
CA THR A 54 10.30 -20.24 14.86
C THR A 54 9.44 -19.59 13.76
N LEU A 55 8.48 -20.33 13.19
CA LEU A 55 7.51 -19.77 12.23
C LEU A 55 6.56 -18.75 12.87
N LEU A 56 6.09 -19.04 14.08
CA LEU A 56 5.23 -18.12 14.83
C LEU A 56 6.02 -16.89 15.30
N GLN A 57 7.27 -17.06 15.69
CA GLN A 57 8.14 -15.97 16.11
C GLN A 57 8.51 -15.08 14.92
N GLY A 58 8.84 -15.64 13.77
CA GLY A 58 9.05 -14.88 12.53
C GLY A 58 7.79 -14.14 12.06
N ALA A 59 6.61 -14.76 12.15
CA ALA A 59 5.34 -14.12 11.85
C ALA A 59 4.97 -13.01 12.87
N MET A 60 5.36 -13.17 14.12
CA MET A 60 5.19 -12.13 15.14
C MET A 60 6.18 -10.98 14.96
N GLU A 61 7.42 -11.24 14.56
CA GLU A 61 8.42 -10.22 14.22
C GLU A 61 8.03 -9.46 12.94
N GLU A 62 7.47 -10.12 11.93
CA GLU A 62 6.85 -9.45 10.77
C GLU A 62 5.66 -8.56 11.18
N MET A 63 4.84 -9.01 12.12
CA MET A 63 3.73 -8.22 12.65
C MET A 63 4.19 -7.06 13.55
N GLU A 64 5.41 -7.11 14.10
CA GLU A 64 6.00 -6.00 14.86
C GLU A 64 6.64 -4.94 13.96
N SER A 65 6.88 -5.23 12.68
CA SER A 65 7.41 -4.25 11.74
C SER A 65 6.40 -3.12 11.53
N ARG A 66 6.78 -1.92 11.96
CA ARG A 66 5.99 -0.71 11.72
C ARG A 66 6.32 -0.08 10.37
N THR A 67 6.76 -0.90 9.42
CA THR A 67 7.14 -0.49 8.08
C THR A 67 6.29 -1.22 7.05
N MET A 68 5.70 -0.45 6.14
CA MET A 68 4.89 -0.95 5.03
C MET A 68 5.46 -0.49 3.70
N LEU A 69 5.19 -1.22 2.64
CA LEU A 69 5.66 -0.93 1.28
C LEU A 69 4.51 -0.90 0.29
N LEU A 70 4.30 0.26 -0.32
CA LEU A 70 3.46 0.44 -1.51
C LEU A 70 4.36 0.41 -2.74
N GLN A 71 4.51 -0.76 -3.34
CA GLN A 71 5.26 -0.94 -4.59
C GLN A 71 4.36 -1.48 -5.68
N GLY A 72 4.50 -0.91 -6.89
CA GLY A 72 3.68 -1.30 -8.04
C GLY A 72 2.41 -0.48 -8.17
N GLU A 73 1.33 -1.09 -8.66
CA GLU A 73 0.05 -0.43 -8.87
C GLU A 73 -0.75 -0.30 -7.57
N VAL A 74 -1.45 0.82 -7.42
CA VAL A 74 -2.44 1.02 -6.34
C VAL A 74 -3.72 0.31 -6.76
N ASN A 75 -3.86 -0.94 -6.36
CA ASN A 75 -5.00 -1.80 -6.64
C ASN A 75 -5.59 -2.37 -5.34
N GLU A 76 -6.72 -3.08 -5.45
CA GLU A 76 -7.45 -3.64 -4.31
C GLU A 76 -6.58 -4.55 -3.42
N GLU A 77 -5.75 -5.42 -4.02
CA GLU A 77 -4.88 -6.33 -3.28
C GLU A 77 -3.85 -5.54 -2.44
N LYS A 78 -3.13 -4.60 -3.07
CA LYS A 78 -2.09 -3.81 -2.42
C LYS A 78 -2.67 -2.83 -1.39
N ALA A 79 -3.80 -2.21 -1.71
CA ALA A 79 -4.50 -1.35 -0.76
C ALA A 79 -5.01 -2.15 0.44
N GLY A 80 -5.55 -3.35 0.23
CA GLY A 80 -5.99 -4.25 1.29
C GLY A 80 -4.86 -4.70 2.22
N GLU A 81 -3.66 -4.99 1.68
CA GLU A 81 -2.47 -5.30 2.49
C GLU A 81 -2.09 -4.12 3.41
N ILE A 82 -1.99 -2.92 2.84
CA ILE A 82 -1.58 -1.71 3.59
C ILE A 82 -2.66 -1.31 4.60
N LEU A 83 -3.94 -1.35 4.21
CA LEU A 83 -5.07 -1.10 5.10
C LEU A 83 -5.05 -2.05 6.31
N SER A 84 -4.86 -3.34 6.05
CA SER A 84 -4.76 -4.36 7.10
C SER A 84 -3.58 -4.11 8.03
N GLY A 85 -2.44 -3.66 7.47
CA GLY A 85 -1.27 -3.24 8.24
C GLY A 85 -1.58 -2.07 9.18
N PHE A 86 -2.21 -1.01 8.69
CA PHE A 86 -2.62 0.13 9.53
C PHE A 86 -3.58 -0.26 10.64
N LEU A 87 -4.58 -1.09 10.33
CA LEU A 87 -5.54 -1.58 11.32
C LEU A 87 -4.87 -2.46 12.40
N ALA A 88 -4.01 -3.39 11.99
CA ALA A 88 -3.28 -4.25 12.91
C ALA A 88 -2.37 -3.44 13.85
N LEU A 89 -1.64 -2.46 13.31
CA LEU A 89 -0.74 -1.60 14.10
C LEU A 89 -1.50 -0.69 15.07
N ALA A 90 -2.74 -0.30 14.75
CA ALA A 90 -3.59 0.49 15.64
C ALA A 90 -4.19 -0.36 16.78
N GLU A 91 -4.44 -1.67 16.55
CA GLU A 91 -5.15 -2.54 17.49
C GLU A 91 -4.22 -3.38 18.39
N LEU A 92 -3.00 -3.69 17.94
CA LEU A 92 -2.17 -4.74 18.53
C LEU A 92 -1.24 -4.28 19.66
N LYS A 93 -0.96 -2.99 19.79
CA LYS A 93 -0.13 -2.47 20.89
C LYS A 93 -0.99 -1.58 21.79
N PRO A 94 -0.99 -1.83 23.13
CA PRO A 94 -1.61 -0.88 24.03
C PRO A 94 -0.92 0.48 23.88
N PRO A 95 -1.64 1.60 24.03
CA PRO A 95 -1.03 2.91 24.04
C PRO A 95 0.03 2.97 25.15
N ARG A 96 1.07 3.76 24.95
CA ARG A 96 2.10 4.00 25.98
C ARG A 96 1.40 4.41 27.28
N GLN A 97 1.82 3.81 28.38
CA GLN A 97 1.16 4.05 29.67
C GLN A 97 1.47 5.43 30.26
N GLU A 98 2.61 6.02 29.90
CA GLU A 98 3.03 7.35 30.33
C GLU A 98 3.41 8.18 29.10
N LEU A 99 2.52 9.08 28.68
CA LEU A 99 2.77 10.03 27.61
C LEU A 99 3.25 11.35 28.21
N LYS A 100 4.36 11.88 27.69
CA LYS A 100 4.72 13.26 27.88
C LYS A 100 3.86 14.16 27.02
N GLU A 101 3.75 15.44 27.41
CA GLU A 101 3.00 16.42 26.62
C GLU A 101 3.54 16.48 25.19
N GLY A 102 2.67 16.24 24.20
CA GLY A 102 3.00 16.20 22.77
C GLY A 102 3.46 14.85 22.21
N GLU A 103 3.60 13.80 23.03
CA GLU A 103 3.90 12.46 22.53
C GLU A 103 2.65 11.74 22.02
N MET A 104 2.84 11.00 20.93
CA MET A 104 1.78 10.16 20.36
C MET A 104 1.66 8.83 21.11
N PRO A 105 0.42 8.27 21.26
CA PRO A 105 0.19 7.00 21.97
C PRO A 105 0.96 5.82 21.39
N TYR A 106 1.17 5.81 20.10
CA TYR A 106 1.85 4.72 19.39
C TYR A 106 3.14 5.18 18.71
N ASP A 107 4.05 4.25 18.52
CA ASP A 107 5.28 4.47 17.78
C ASP A 107 4.98 4.85 16.31
N PRO A 108 5.88 5.57 15.62
CA PRO A 108 5.73 5.93 14.22
C PRO A 108 5.54 4.70 13.30
N VAL A 109 4.77 4.90 12.23
CA VAL A 109 4.61 3.94 11.15
C VAL A 109 5.25 4.53 9.90
N THR A 110 6.07 3.75 9.20
CA THR A 110 6.73 4.17 7.96
C THR A 110 6.09 3.49 6.76
N LEU A 111 5.64 4.28 5.78
CA LEU A 111 5.13 3.82 4.50
C LEU A 111 6.10 4.22 3.38
N TYR A 112 6.83 3.26 2.83
CA TYR A 112 7.61 3.44 1.61
C TYR A 112 6.72 3.39 0.37
N ILE A 113 6.92 4.32 -0.57
CA ILE A 113 6.06 4.49 -1.74
C ILE A 113 6.92 4.51 -3.01
N SER A 114 6.68 3.53 -3.89
CA SER A 114 7.28 3.43 -5.22
C SER A 114 6.23 2.95 -6.23
N THR A 115 5.45 3.88 -6.79
CA THR A 115 4.27 3.54 -7.61
C THR A 115 4.10 4.45 -8.83
N TYR A 116 3.54 3.90 -9.90
CA TYR A 116 3.00 4.69 -11.02
C TYR A 116 1.59 5.23 -10.74
N GLY A 117 0.95 4.83 -9.65
CA GLY A 117 -0.43 5.15 -9.30
C GLY A 117 -1.35 3.96 -9.49
N GLY A 118 -2.64 4.20 -9.70
CA GLY A 118 -3.68 3.18 -9.86
C GLY A 118 -5.07 3.68 -9.49
N SER A 119 -5.89 2.82 -8.89
CA SER A 119 -7.27 3.10 -8.52
C SER A 119 -7.40 4.32 -7.59
N ALA A 120 -8.31 5.23 -7.94
CA ALA A 120 -8.60 6.39 -7.12
C ALA A 120 -9.41 6.03 -5.87
N ASP A 121 -10.26 5.02 -5.93
CA ASP A 121 -11.05 4.56 -4.78
C ASP A 121 -10.13 3.95 -3.72
N GLU A 122 -9.16 3.11 -4.14
CA GLU A 122 -8.16 2.53 -3.27
C GLU A 122 -7.22 3.59 -2.67
N MET A 123 -6.85 4.59 -3.47
CA MET A 123 -6.09 5.75 -2.99
C MET A 123 -6.84 6.49 -1.87
N PHE A 124 -8.14 6.76 -2.05
CA PHE A 124 -8.92 7.44 -1.01
C PHE A 124 -9.15 6.56 0.21
N GLY A 125 -9.36 5.25 0.04
CA GLY A 125 -9.42 4.31 1.16
C GLY A 125 -8.16 4.37 2.03
N LEU A 126 -6.98 4.34 1.41
CA LEU A 126 -5.71 4.49 2.10
C LEU A 126 -5.52 5.90 2.70
N PHE A 127 -5.89 6.95 1.98
CA PHE A 127 -5.84 8.33 2.48
C PHE A 127 -6.65 8.51 3.76
N ASP A 128 -7.86 7.98 3.80
CA ASP A 128 -8.77 8.12 4.94
C ASP A 128 -8.27 7.33 6.17
N ILE A 129 -7.79 6.09 5.97
CA ILE A 129 -7.22 5.32 7.08
C ILE A 129 -5.94 5.97 7.63
N MET A 130 -5.06 6.49 6.77
CA MET A 130 -3.88 7.26 7.19
C MET A 130 -4.29 8.48 8.02
N ASN A 131 -5.29 9.24 7.59
CA ASN A 131 -5.80 10.39 8.35
C ASN A 131 -6.40 10.00 9.70
N ASN A 132 -7.03 8.85 9.79
CA ASN A 132 -7.53 8.32 11.06
C ASN A 132 -6.38 7.90 11.99
N CYS A 133 -5.40 7.16 11.48
CA CYS A 133 -4.24 6.70 12.25
C CYS A 133 -3.34 7.84 12.75
N LYS A 134 -3.26 8.96 12.00
CA LYS A 134 -2.50 10.16 12.41
C LYS A 134 -2.98 10.78 13.73
N LYS A 135 -4.17 10.44 14.19
CA LYS A 135 -4.68 10.88 15.50
C LYS A 135 -3.95 10.23 16.68
N SER A 136 -3.30 9.10 16.45
CA SER A 136 -2.68 8.27 17.48
C SER A 136 -1.23 7.89 17.22
N CYS A 137 -0.74 8.01 16.00
CA CYS A 137 0.68 7.78 15.67
C CYS A 137 1.17 8.70 14.56
N VAL A 138 2.47 8.94 14.54
CA VAL A 138 3.14 9.60 13.40
C VAL A 138 3.17 8.65 12.23
N ILE A 139 2.72 9.10 11.04
CA ILE A 139 2.88 8.38 9.78
C ILE A 139 4.01 9.04 9.00
N GLU A 140 5.14 8.37 8.92
CA GLU A 140 6.24 8.72 8.05
C GLU A 140 5.96 8.15 6.65
N THR A 141 6.06 8.99 5.62
CA THR A 141 5.99 8.55 4.22
C THR A 141 7.34 8.76 3.55
N VAL A 142 7.77 7.81 2.72
CA VAL A 142 9.08 7.85 2.05
C VAL A 142 8.89 7.56 0.56
N GLY A 143 9.02 8.57 -0.28
CA GLY A 143 8.97 8.43 -1.74
C GLY A 143 10.29 7.91 -2.29
N VAL A 144 10.27 6.78 -3.02
CA VAL A 144 11.46 6.13 -3.56
C VAL A 144 11.31 5.86 -5.06
N GLY A 145 12.28 6.31 -5.85
CA GLY A 145 12.38 6.09 -7.29
C GLY A 145 11.29 6.79 -8.09
N LYS A 146 10.01 6.46 -7.84
CA LYS A 146 8.86 7.09 -8.49
C LYS A 146 7.64 7.16 -7.57
N VAL A 147 6.99 8.31 -7.57
CA VAL A 147 5.72 8.54 -6.87
C VAL A 147 4.79 9.30 -7.83
N MET A 148 3.87 8.59 -8.45
CA MET A 148 3.06 9.15 -9.54
C MET A 148 1.56 8.97 -9.28
N SER A 149 0.75 9.90 -9.83
CA SER A 149 -0.71 9.79 -9.80
C SER A 149 -1.25 9.61 -8.37
N ALA A 150 -2.01 8.55 -8.10
CA ALA A 150 -2.52 8.19 -6.77
C ALA A 150 -1.44 8.22 -5.67
N GLY A 151 -0.20 7.80 -6.00
CA GLY A 151 0.91 7.81 -5.05
C GLY A 151 1.26 9.20 -4.51
N THR A 152 1.00 10.26 -5.27
CA THR A 152 1.33 11.63 -4.86
C THR A 152 0.49 12.11 -3.68
N LEU A 153 -0.78 11.77 -3.66
CA LEU A 153 -1.64 12.06 -2.51
C LEU A 153 -1.21 11.23 -1.29
N LEU A 154 -0.87 9.96 -1.47
CA LEU A 154 -0.43 9.10 -0.38
C LEU A 154 0.90 9.55 0.23
N LEU A 155 1.86 10.04 -0.59
CA LEU A 155 3.08 10.68 -0.09
C LEU A 155 2.75 11.91 0.74
N ALA A 156 1.91 12.81 0.21
CA ALA A 156 1.51 14.04 0.87
C ALA A 156 0.65 13.81 2.12
N ALA A 157 -0.01 12.65 2.22
CA ALA A 157 -0.87 12.27 3.34
C ALA A 157 -0.11 11.92 4.63
N GLY A 158 1.21 11.75 4.60
CA GLY A 158 2.03 11.57 5.79
C GLY A 158 1.89 12.70 6.81
N THR A 159 2.37 12.50 8.02
CA THR A 159 2.43 13.53 9.04
C THR A 159 3.38 14.63 8.61
N LYS A 160 2.95 15.89 8.63
CA LYS A 160 3.80 17.04 8.27
C LYS A 160 5.08 17.06 9.10
N GLY A 161 6.22 17.30 8.44
CA GLY A 161 7.56 17.19 9.03
C GLY A 161 8.17 15.79 8.95
N HIS A 162 7.38 14.78 8.58
CA HIS A 162 7.80 13.38 8.50
C HIS A 162 7.64 12.76 7.10
N ARG A 163 7.41 13.59 6.08
CA ARG A 163 7.27 13.14 4.70
C ARG A 163 8.62 13.29 4.00
N LYS A 164 9.19 12.17 3.59
CA LYS A 164 10.54 12.10 3.02
C LYS A 164 10.47 11.71 1.54
N ILE A 165 11.46 12.14 0.78
CA ILE A 165 11.63 11.77 -0.62
C ILE A 165 13.11 11.57 -0.92
N THR A 166 13.46 10.50 -1.64
CA THR A 166 14.85 10.29 -2.09
C THR A 166 15.20 11.26 -3.21
N ARG A 167 16.45 11.71 -3.26
CA ARG A 167 16.95 12.75 -4.19
C ARG A 167 16.60 12.49 -5.67
N HIS A 168 16.61 11.24 -6.10
CA HIS A 168 16.33 10.87 -7.50
C HIS A 168 14.89 10.38 -7.72
N CYS A 169 14.02 10.51 -6.74
CA CYS A 169 12.62 10.15 -6.88
C CYS A 169 11.92 11.14 -7.82
N ARG A 170 11.21 10.60 -8.80
CA ARG A 170 10.39 11.39 -9.73
C ARG A 170 8.94 11.38 -9.27
N VAL A 171 8.37 12.57 -9.17
CA VAL A 171 6.96 12.75 -8.85
C VAL A 171 6.20 13.13 -10.11
N MET A 172 4.96 12.65 -10.27
CA MET A 172 4.13 13.04 -11.40
C MET A 172 2.68 13.24 -10.97
N LEU A 173 2.17 14.42 -11.27
CA LEU A 173 0.78 14.80 -11.08
C LEU A 173 0.04 14.79 -12.42
N HIS A 174 -1.19 14.33 -12.44
CA HIS A 174 -2.11 14.45 -13.57
C HIS A 174 -3.56 14.47 -13.09
N GLN A 175 -4.49 14.79 -13.97
CA GLN A 175 -5.93 14.69 -13.70
C GLN A 175 -6.34 13.22 -13.52
N VAL A 176 -7.45 12.99 -12.83
CA VAL A 176 -8.08 11.68 -12.82
C VAL A 176 -8.35 11.23 -14.24
N SER A 177 -7.87 10.04 -14.59
CA SER A 177 -8.09 9.42 -15.89
C SER A 177 -9.13 8.31 -15.74
N ALA A 178 -10.19 8.37 -16.52
CA ALA A 178 -11.22 7.35 -16.55
C ALA A 178 -11.80 7.23 -17.97
N GLY A 179 -12.44 6.10 -18.24
CA GLY A 179 -13.18 5.87 -19.46
C GLY A 179 -14.54 5.30 -19.13
N THR A 180 -15.56 5.68 -19.91
CA THR A 180 -16.90 5.12 -19.77
C THR A 180 -17.46 4.71 -21.12
N PHE A 181 -18.27 3.67 -21.12
CA PHE A 181 -18.95 3.15 -22.29
C PHE A 181 -20.36 2.67 -21.92
N GLY A 182 -21.35 2.99 -22.74
CA GLY A 182 -22.72 2.54 -22.49
C GLY A 182 -23.78 3.49 -23.02
N PRO A 183 -25.04 3.34 -22.60
CA PRO A 183 -26.12 4.27 -22.94
C PRO A 183 -25.80 5.71 -22.48
N LEU A 184 -26.23 6.70 -23.27
CA LEU A 184 -25.93 8.12 -23.04
C LEU A 184 -26.20 8.58 -21.60
N PHE A 185 -27.33 8.17 -21.04
CA PHE A 185 -27.72 8.56 -19.68
C PHE A 185 -26.69 8.04 -18.63
N ASN A 186 -26.25 6.79 -18.76
CA ASN A 186 -25.24 6.21 -17.89
C ASN A 186 -23.89 6.93 -18.04
N MET A 187 -23.49 7.24 -19.27
CA MET A 187 -22.26 7.97 -19.55
C MET A 187 -22.25 9.36 -18.88
N THR A 188 -23.39 10.08 -18.90
CA THR A 188 -23.50 11.38 -18.23
C THR A 188 -23.30 11.24 -16.71
N THR A 189 -23.95 10.25 -16.10
CA THR A 189 -23.80 9.97 -14.66
C THR A 189 -22.37 9.62 -14.28
N GLU A 190 -21.69 8.82 -15.10
CA GLU A 190 -20.27 8.47 -14.90
C GLU A 190 -19.34 9.69 -15.03
N ILE A 191 -19.61 10.59 -15.98
CA ILE A 191 -18.84 11.83 -16.14
C ILE A 191 -18.98 12.70 -14.89
N ASP A 192 -20.17 12.84 -14.34
CA ASP A 192 -20.42 13.61 -13.11
C ASP A 192 -19.67 12.98 -11.91
N ALA A 193 -19.65 11.65 -11.81
CA ALA A 193 -18.90 10.92 -10.80
C ALA A 193 -17.39 11.16 -10.93
N ILE A 194 -16.83 11.10 -12.15
CA ILE A 194 -15.41 11.37 -12.41
C ILE A 194 -15.06 12.82 -12.07
N GLN A 195 -15.92 13.79 -12.38
CA GLN A 195 -15.72 15.19 -12.02
C GLN A 195 -15.69 15.38 -10.49
N SER A 196 -16.61 14.72 -9.78
CA SER A 196 -16.63 14.72 -8.32
C SER A 196 -15.35 14.12 -7.73
N LEU A 197 -14.88 13.00 -8.28
CA LEU A 197 -13.63 12.35 -7.89
C LEU A 197 -12.42 13.28 -8.09
N GLN A 198 -12.35 13.97 -9.24
CA GLN A 198 -11.33 14.96 -9.54
C GLN A 198 -11.34 16.12 -8.52
N GLU A 199 -12.51 16.62 -8.15
CA GLU A 199 -12.64 17.71 -7.19
C GLU A 199 -12.21 17.24 -5.78
N ASN A 200 -12.57 16.02 -5.38
CA ASN A 200 -12.13 15.41 -4.13
C ASN A 200 -10.62 15.26 -4.09
N TYR A 201 -9.98 14.80 -5.18
CA TYR A 201 -8.53 14.73 -5.29
C TYR A 201 -7.87 16.10 -5.09
N VAL A 202 -8.38 17.13 -5.79
CA VAL A 202 -7.87 18.51 -5.64
C VAL A 202 -8.00 19.00 -4.20
N ASN A 203 -9.14 18.77 -3.55
CA ASN A 203 -9.36 19.21 -2.17
C ASN A 203 -8.43 18.47 -1.19
N ALA A 204 -8.26 17.15 -1.33
CA ALA A 204 -7.36 16.34 -0.53
C ALA A 204 -5.89 16.80 -0.69
N MET A 205 -5.44 17.01 -1.92
CA MET A 205 -4.09 17.51 -2.20
C MET A 205 -3.84 18.89 -1.59
N VAL A 206 -4.80 19.82 -1.71
CA VAL A 206 -4.69 21.17 -1.09
C VAL A 206 -4.61 21.07 0.43
N SER A 207 -5.32 20.15 1.06
CA SER A 207 -5.27 19.99 2.53
C SER A 207 -3.92 19.48 3.04
N CYS A 208 -3.19 18.75 2.20
CA CYS A 208 -1.92 18.10 2.56
C CYS A 208 -0.67 18.88 2.13
N THR A 209 -0.79 19.79 1.14
CA THR A 209 0.34 20.46 0.50
C THR A 209 0.38 21.96 0.75
N ASN A 210 1.36 22.65 0.15
CA ASN A 210 1.46 24.12 0.13
C ASN A 210 0.76 24.72 -1.11
N LEU A 211 0.17 23.87 -1.97
CA LEU A 211 -0.47 24.31 -3.20
C LEU A 211 -1.84 24.94 -2.92
N SER A 212 -2.07 26.14 -3.45
CA SER A 212 -3.43 26.68 -3.49
C SER A 212 -4.27 25.91 -4.52
N LYS A 213 -5.59 25.83 -4.30
CA LYS A 213 -6.53 25.20 -5.23
C LYS A 213 -6.39 25.74 -6.67
N ARG A 214 -6.19 27.06 -6.81
CA ARG A 214 -5.97 27.69 -8.11
C ARG A 214 -4.68 27.21 -8.78
N LYS A 215 -3.57 27.15 -8.03
CA LYS A 215 -2.27 26.69 -8.56
C LYS A 215 -2.31 25.23 -8.97
N LEU A 216 -2.89 24.37 -8.12
CA LEU A 216 -3.03 22.95 -8.42
C LEU A 216 -3.91 22.72 -9.65
N LYS A 217 -5.10 23.37 -9.74
CA LYS A 217 -5.94 23.29 -10.95
C LYS A 217 -5.24 23.81 -12.20
N SER A 218 -4.44 24.88 -12.11
CA SER A 218 -3.65 25.37 -13.24
C SER A 218 -2.64 24.31 -13.69
N LEU A 219 -1.86 23.72 -12.78
CA LEU A 219 -0.89 22.67 -13.10
C LEU A 219 -1.55 21.45 -13.79
N LEU A 220 -2.70 21.02 -13.26
CA LEU A 220 -3.42 19.86 -13.81
C LEU A 220 -4.08 20.15 -15.16
N ASN A 221 -4.50 21.40 -15.44
CA ASN A 221 -5.19 21.76 -16.69
C ASN A 221 -4.22 22.13 -17.83
N GLU A 222 -3.02 22.62 -17.51
CA GLU A 222 -2.07 23.08 -18.52
C GLU A 222 -1.32 21.95 -19.20
N ARG A 223 -1.18 20.79 -18.53
CA ARG A 223 -0.39 19.66 -19.03
C ARG A 223 -1.06 18.32 -18.72
N VAL A 224 -0.88 17.37 -19.61
CA VAL A 224 -1.34 15.98 -19.37
C VAL A 224 -0.64 15.37 -18.17
N ASN A 225 0.69 15.56 -18.07
CA ASN A 225 1.53 15.10 -16.96
C ASN A 225 2.44 16.22 -16.47
N VAL A 226 2.46 16.47 -15.18
CA VAL A 226 3.36 17.42 -14.52
C VAL A 226 4.40 16.64 -13.73
N TYR A 227 5.62 16.61 -14.24
CA TYR A 227 6.74 15.95 -13.57
C TYR A 227 7.46 16.94 -12.65
N LEU A 228 7.76 16.49 -11.44
CA LEU A 228 8.46 17.25 -10.42
C LEU A 228 9.73 16.51 -9.99
N SER A 229 10.78 17.28 -9.73
CA SER A 229 11.96 16.81 -8.99
C SER A 229 11.67 16.65 -7.51
N ALA A 230 12.61 16.09 -6.75
CA ALA A 230 12.49 16.01 -5.29
C ALA A 230 12.42 17.39 -4.64
N GLU A 231 13.18 18.36 -5.17
CA GLU A 231 13.21 19.75 -4.71
C GLU A 231 11.85 20.44 -4.94
N GLU A 232 11.27 20.30 -6.12
CA GLU A 232 9.94 20.85 -6.46
C GLU A 232 8.83 20.16 -5.63
N ALA A 233 8.97 18.87 -5.36
CA ALA A 233 8.02 18.15 -4.50
C ALA A 233 8.04 18.70 -3.06
N VAL A 234 9.21 19.06 -2.53
CA VAL A 234 9.34 19.71 -1.22
C VAL A 234 8.82 21.14 -1.26
N GLU A 235 9.15 21.92 -2.29
CA GLU A 235 8.64 23.29 -2.47
C GLU A 235 7.10 23.32 -2.48
N TYR A 236 6.48 22.40 -3.18
CA TYR A 236 5.01 22.29 -3.24
C TYR A 236 4.41 21.63 -1.99
N GLY A 237 5.24 21.11 -1.09
CA GLY A 237 4.80 20.51 0.17
C GLY A 237 4.20 19.10 0.00
N LEU A 238 4.58 18.38 -1.05
CA LEU A 238 4.29 16.94 -1.20
C LEU A 238 5.16 16.10 -0.28
N ALA A 239 6.37 16.55 -0.02
CA ALA A 239 7.30 16.02 0.98
C ALA A 239 7.87 17.17 1.82
N ASP A 240 8.56 16.84 2.90
CA ASP A 240 9.18 17.82 3.82
C ASP A 240 10.71 17.75 3.76
N ILE A 241 11.27 16.56 3.49
CA ILE A 241 12.72 16.28 3.61
C ILE A 241 13.20 15.48 2.40
N ILE A 242 14.30 15.91 1.79
CA ILE A 242 15.06 15.11 0.81
C ILE A 242 16.11 14.29 1.56
N ILE A 243 16.15 12.98 1.30
CA ILE A 243 17.09 12.03 1.88
C ILE A 243 17.95 11.37 0.81
#